data_fc8236af4d357c44700c570b61b781b2
#
_entry.id   fc8236af4d357c44700c570b61b781b2
#
_cell.length_a   1.000
_cell.length_b   1.000
_cell.length_c   1.000
_cell.angle_alpha   90.00
_cell.angle_beta   90.00
_cell.angle_gamma   90.00
#
_symmetry.space_group_name_H-M   'P 1'
#
loop_
_entity.id
_entity.type
_entity.pdbx_description
1 polymer ?
#
loop_
_entity_poly.entity_id
_entity_poly.type
_entity_poly.pdbx_seq_one_letter_code
_entity_poly.pdbx_strand_id
1 'polypeptide(L)'
;NTTFSMLSEIISAADAGFQNVWSLQSCIDTLYEFGSEEQRQKYIPRISAGETMSMDLTEPDAGSDLQRVMLKATFDEENNCWRLNGVKRFITNGDSDIHLVLARSEEGTKDGRGLSMFIYDKRDGGVDVRHIEHKLGIHGSPTCELTYKNAKAELCGSTRLGLIKYVMALMNGARLGIAAQSVGVEQEAYNEALAYAKERAQFGKKIINFPAVYDMLSRMKAKLDAGRSILYQTARYVDIYKALEDIARDRTLTPEERKEMKLYSRLADAFTPLAKGMNSEYANQNAYDAISVHGGSGFIMEYKCQRLFRDARIFSIYEGTTQLQVVAAIRYVTNGTYLGIIKEMLEKEVAPEFQALKERVAKMVEKYEDAINYVKAAGNNDLHDFLARRLYEMTAEIIMSLLILDDATRAPELFAKSANVYVRYAEGTVAGHYAYIKEFKAEDLADFLAATPEEAPAE
;
A
#
# COMPACT_ATOMS: atom_id res chain seq x y z
N ASN A 1 -4.82 14.08 -2.94
CA ASN A 1 -4.75 12.65 -2.56
C ASN A 1 -6.11 12.10 -2.16
N THR A 2 -6.94 12.82 -1.36
CA THR A 2 -8.29 12.36 -1.02
C THR A 2 -9.15 12.15 -2.27
N THR A 3 -9.23 13.13 -3.18
CA THR A 3 -9.97 12.99 -4.45
C THR A 3 -9.42 11.87 -5.32
N PHE A 4 -8.08 11.74 -5.41
CA PHE A 4 -7.45 10.64 -6.13
C PHE A 4 -7.85 9.28 -5.54
N SER A 5 -7.87 9.14 -4.21
CA SER A 5 -8.30 7.90 -3.54
C SER A 5 -9.76 7.57 -3.82
N MET A 6 -10.66 8.57 -3.84
CA MET A 6 -12.07 8.38 -4.20
C MET A 6 -12.23 7.86 -5.63
N LEU A 7 -11.54 8.46 -6.59
CA LEU A 7 -11.57 8.04 -7.99
C LEU A 7 -10.95 6.64 -8.17
N SER A 8 -9.81 6.37 -7.51
CA SER A 8 -9.19 5.05 -7.48
C SER A 8 -10.14 3.97 -6.98
N GLU A 9 -10.86 4.23 -5.88
CA GLU A 9 -11.85 3.31 -5.32
C GLU A 9 -12.96 2.99 -6.34
N ILE A 10 -13.52 4.02 -6.98
CA ILE A 10 -14.59 3.85 -7.97
C ILE A 10 -14.11 3.07 -9.20
N ILE A 11 -12.94 3.43 -9.73
CA ILE A 11 -12.38 2.79 -10.93
C ILE A 11 -12.03 1.33 -10.64
N SER A 12 -11.42 1.05 -9.49
CA SER A 12 -11.02 -0.32 -9.14
C SER A 12 -12.19 -1.25 -8.82
N ALA A 13 -13.32 -0.73 -8.32
CA ALA A 13 -14.55 -1.48 -8.19
C ALA A 13 -15.07 -1.96 -9.56
N ALA A 14 -14.88 -1.17 -10.61
CA ALA A 14 -15.21 -1.54 -11.98
C ALA A 14 -14.14 -2.50 -12.58
N ASP A 15 -12.86 -2.10 -12.56
CA ASP A 15 -11.74 -2.90 -13.06
C ASP A 15 -10.41 -2.49 -12.41
N ALA A 16 -9.84 -3.38 -11.61
CA ALA A 16 -8.58 -3.15 -10.92
C ALA A 16 -7.37 -3.08 -11.86
N GLY A 17 -7.41 -3.76 -13.01
CA GLY A 17 -6.35 -3.68 -14.03
C GLY A 17 -6.32 -2.31 -14.72
N PHE A 18 -7.49 -1.79 -15.07
CA PHE A 18 -7.61 -0.43 -15.62
C PHE A 18 -7.16 0.63 -14.61
N GLN A 19 -7.54 0.47 -13.34
CA GLN A 19 -7.09 1.37 -12.28
C GLN A 19 -5.56 1.45 -12.20
N ASN A 20 -4.85 0.35 -12.41
CA ASN A 20 -3.37 0.33 -12.45
C ASN A 20 -2.80 1.28 -13.51
N VAL A 21 -3.34 1.24 -14.73
CA VAL A 21 -2.89 2.14 -15.82
C VAL A 21 -3.26 3.58 -15.49
N TRP A 22 -4.48 3.81 -15.02
CA TRP A 22 -4.95 5.14 -14.65
C TRP A 22 -4.13 5.75 -13.51
N SER A 23 -3.77 4.98 -12.49
CA SER A 23 -3.04 5.48 -11.32
C SER A 23 -1.58 5.86 -11.63
N LEU A 24 -0.98 5.29 -12.68
CA LEU A 24 0.38 5.64 -13.11
C LEU A 24 0.49 7.08 -13.60
N GLN A 25 -0.62 7.72 -13.99
CA GLN A 25 -0.60 9.15 -14.30
C GLN A 25 -0.16 10.02 -13.12
N SER A 26 -0.27 9.51 -11.88
CA SER A 26 0.27 10.18 -10.68
C SER A 26 1.81 10.29 -10.67
N CYS A 27 2.52 9.58 -11.55
CA CYS A 27 3.95 9.78 -11.77
C CYS A 27 4.29 11.20 -12.22
N ILE A 28 3.32 11.96 -12.74
CA ILE A 28 3.45 13.39 -13.07
C ILE A 28 3.87 14.22 -11.85
N ASP A 29 3.47 13.82 -10.65
CA ASP A 29 3.84 14.52 -9.40
C ASP A 29 5.36 14.50 -9.19
N THR A 30 6.03 13.41 -9.57
CA THR A 30 7.49 13.31 -9.49
C THR A 30 8.17 14.30 -10.45
N LEU A 31 7.63 14.47 -11.66
CA LEU A 31 8.12 15.48 -12.61
C LEU A 31 7.87 16.88 -12.08
N TYR A 32 6.70 17.12 -11.51
CA TYR A 32 6.35 18.42 -10.94
C TYR A 32 7.24 18.79 -9.74
N GLU A 33 7.52 17.82 -8.87
CA GLU A 33 8.32 18.06 -7.65
C GLU A 33 9.83 18.19 -7.93
N PHE A 34 10.37 17.34 -8.81
CA PHE A 34 11.81 17.16 -8.93
C PHE A 34 12.37 17.45 -10.33
N GLY A 35 11.54 17.56 -11.35
CA GLY A 35 11.95 17.91 -12.71
C GLY A 35 12.41 19.36 -12.82
N SER A 36 13.30 19.67 -13.80
CA SER A 36 13.64 21.04 -14.16
C SER A 36 12.43 21.76 -14.77
N GLU A 37 12.52 23.08 -14.88
CA GLU A 37 11.44 23.87 -15.49
C GLU A 37 11.24 23.46 -16.96
N GLU A 38 12.33 23.21 -17.71
CA GLU A 38 12.27 22.73 -19.10
C GLU A 38 11.56 21.36 -19.17
N GLN A 39 11.85 20.45 -18.23
CA GLN A 39 11.22 19.15 -18.17
C GLN A 39 9.72 19.27 -17.84
N ARG A 40 9.35 20.12 -16.90
CA ARG A 40 7.94 20.39 -16.60
C ARG A 40 7.19 20.93 -17.80
N GLN A 41 7.74 21.93 -18.49
CA GLN A 41 7.14 22.51 -19.70
C GLN A 41 7.08 21.53 -20.87
N LYS A 42 8.03 20.61 -20.97
CA LYS A 42 8.09 19.59 -22.04
C LYS A 42 7.09 18.46 -21.81
N TYR A 43 7.04 17.90 -20.60
CA TYR A 43 6.35 16.63 -20.36
C TYR A 43 4.95 16.79 -19.74
N ILE A 44 4.74 17.74 -18.82
CA ILE A 44 3.45 17.88 -18.12
C ILE A 44 2.29 18.17 -19.07
N PRO A 45 2.41 19.08 -20.07
CA PRO A 45 1.32 19.30 -21.01
C PRO A 45 0.98 18.07 -21.87
N ARG A 46 1.99 17.28 -22.24
CA ARG A 46 1.80 16.04 -23.03
C ARG A 46 1.05 14.98 -22.23
N ILE A 47 1.43 14.78 -20.97
CA ILE A 47 0.76 13.85 -20.06
C ILE A 47 -0.68 14.31 -19.80
N SER A 48 -0.88 15.60 -19.58
CA SER A 48 -2.23 16.18 -19.38
C SER A 48 -3.11 16.08 -20.64
N ALA A 49 -2.50 16.00 -21.83
CA ALA A 49 -3.19 15.77 -23.09
C ALA A 49 -3.49 14.30 -23.39
N GLY A 50 -3.03 13.36 -22.55
CA GLY A 50 -3.35 11.94 -22.63
C GLY A 50 -2.18 11.01 -22.93
N GLU A 51 -0.92 11.50 -23.03
CA GLU A 51 0.23 10.60 -23.07
C GLU A 51 0.36 9.84 -21.76
N THR A 52 0.71 8.57 -21.84
CA THR A 52 0.73 7.65 -20.71
C THR A 52 2.09 7.58 -20.05
N MET A 53 2.10 7.18 -18.77
CA MET A 53 3.34 7.03 -18.02
C MET A 53 3.55 5.61 -17.51
N SER A 54 4.81 5.29 -17.21
CA SER A 54 5.22 4.15 -16.42
C SER A 54 6.29 4.52 -15.38
N MET A 55 6.48 3.65 -14.38
CA MET A 55 7.61 3.73 -13.46
C MET A 55 8.42 2.43 -13.53
N ASP A 56 9.63 2.54 -14.04
CA ASP A 56 10.48 1.41 -14.39
C ASP A 56 11.54 1.20 -13.31
N LEU A 57 11.14 0.52 -12.23
CA LEU A 57 11.97 0.33 -11.04
C LEU A 57 12.55 -1.08 -10.98
N THR A 58 11.69 -2.10 -11.01
CA THR A 58 12.00 -3.49 -10.75
C THR A 58 12.84 -4.14 -11.83
N GLU A 59 13.78 -5.00 -11.41
CA GLU A 59 14.60 -5.86 -12.27
C GLU A 59 14.45 -7.33 -11.84
N PRO A 60 14.92 -8.31 -12.64
CA PRO A 60 14.83 -9.73 -12.27
C PRO A 60 15.35 -10.04 -10.86
N ASP A 61 16.47 -9.43 -10.46
CA ASP A 61 17.14 -9.65 -9.17
C ASP A 61 17.00 -8.47 -8.17
N ALA A 62 16.17 -7.49 -8.49
CA ALA A 62 15.95 -6.29 -7.68
C ALA A 62 14.46 -5.91 -7.63
N GLY A 63 13.69 -6.61 -6.79
CA GLY A 63 12.27 -6.33 -6.53
C GLY A 63 12.06 -5.60 -5.21
N SER A 64 12.08 -6.32 -4.09
CA SER A 64 11.98 -5.73 -2.75
C SER A 64 13.22 -4.92 -2.37
N ASP A 65 14.40 -5.38 -2.78
CA ASP A 65 15.66 -4.67 -2.60
C ASP A 65 16.06 -3.88 -3.86
N LEU A 66 15.48 -2.70 -4.01
CA LEU A 66 15.79 -1.80 -5.13
C LEU A 66 17.22 -1.22 -5.08
N GLN A 67 17.96 -1.38 -3.98
CA GLN A 67 19.36 -0.96 -3.93
C GLN A 67 20.22 -1.75 -4.92
N ARG A 68 19.80 -2.96 -5.27
CA ARG A 68 20.47 -3.88 -6.19
C ARG A 68 20.17 -3.64 -7.67
N VAL A 69 19.43 -2.60 -8.02
CA VAL A 69 19.18 -2.20 -9.41
C VAL A 69 20.50 -2.03 -10.17
N MET A 70 20.60 -2.69 -11.31
CA MET A 70 21.82 -2.76 -12.15
C MET A 70 21.69 -2.13 -13.53
N LEU A 71 20.48 -1.76 -13.98
CA LEU A 71 20.30 -1.02 -15.23
C LEU A 71 21.26 0.19 -15.21
N LYS A 72 22.17 0.24 -16.18
CA LYS A 72 23.28 1.22 -16.21
C LYS A 72 22.84 2.49 -16.92
N ALA A 73 23.16 3.64 -16.33
CA ALA A 73 23.08 4.94 -16.96
C ALA A 73 24.49 5.50 -17.14
N THR A 74 24.85 5.85 -18.38
CA THR A 74 26.17 6.42 -18.72
C THR A 74 25.95 7.77 -19.41
N PHE A 75 26.68 8.80 -18.98
CA PHE A 75 26.60 10.09 -19.64
C PHE A 75 27.37 10.09 -20.95
N ASP A 76 26.71 10.48 -22.02
CA ASP A 76 27.24 10.63 -23.39
C ASP A 76 27.60 12.11 -23.57
N GLU A 77 28.89 12.44 -23.43
CA GLU A 77 29.38 13.82 -23.52
C GLU A 77 29.20 14.44 -24.91
N GLU A 78 29.33 13.62 -25.99
CA GLU A 78 29.20 14.12 -27.35
C GLU A 78 27.79 14.58 -27.67
N ASN A 79 26.78 13.86 -27.13
CA ASN A 79 25.36 14.14 -27.35
C ASN A 79 24.69 14.87 -26.19
N ASN A 80 25.43 15.17 -25.14
CA ASN A 80 24.96 15.81 -23.91
C ASN A 80 23.66 15.16 -23.38
N CYS A 81 23.65 13.84 -23.27
CA CYS A 81 22.50 13.08 -22.78
C CYS A 81 22.94 11.82 -22.02
N TRP A 82 22.00 11.20 -21.29
CA TRP A 82 22.23 9.91 -20.65
C TRP A 82 21.85 8.76 -21.58
N ARG A 83 22.55 7.65 -21.47
CA ARG A 83 22.30 6.39 -22.19
C ARG A 83 21.99 5.28 -21.20
N LEU A 84 20.80 4.68 -21.34
CA LEU A 84 20.32 3.60 -20.48
C LEU A 84 20.55 2.25 -21.17
N ASN A 85 21.08 1.28 -20.41
CA ASN A 85 21.34 -0.09 -20.88
C ASN A 85 21.00 -1.10 -19.77
N GLY A 86 20.18 -2.11 -20.10
CA GLY A 86 19.79 -3.18 -19.18
C GLY A 86 18.35 -3.65 -19.37
N VAL A 87 17.81 -4.30 -18.38
CA VAL A 87 16.46 -4.91 -18.40
C VAL A 87 15.65 -4.44 -17.20
N LYS A 88 14.39 -4.12 -17.46
CA LYS A 88 13.37 -3.89 -16.41
C LYS A 88 12.30 -4.96 -16.52
N ARG A 89 11.74 -5.38 -15.38
CA ARG A 89 10.75 -6.46 -15.34
C ARG A 89 9.54 -6.07 -14.52
N PHE A 90 8.38 -6.65 -14.87
CA PHE A 90 7.09 -6.37 -14.23
C PHE A 90 6.65 -4.91 -14.30
N ILE A 91 6.98 -4.24 -15.41
CA ILE A 91 6.64 -2.82 -15.56
C ILE A 91 5.20 -2.67 -16.05
N THR A 92 4.35 -2.14 -15.19
CA THR A 92 2.96 -1.82 -15.52
C THR A 92 2.93 -0.74 -16.59
N ASN A 93 2.12 -0.95 -17.64
CA ASN A 93 2.04 -0.07 -18.81
C ASN A 93 3.41 0.22 -19.44
N GLY A 94 4.27 -0.80 -19.53
CA GLY A 94 5.64 -0.64 -20.01
C GLY A 94 5.78 -0.26 -21.49
N ASP A 95 4.68 -0.13 -22.24
CA ASP A 95 4.66 0.47 -23.60
C ASP A 95 4.20 1.94 -23.58
N SER A 96 4.27 2.61 -22.42
CA SER A 96 3.87 4.01 -22.26
C SER A 96 4.71 4.99 -23.06
N ASP A 97 4.25 6.24 -23.14
CA ASP A 97 4.91 7.30 -23.89
C ASP A 97 6.11 7.88 -23.14
N ILE A 98 5.98 7.97 -21.78
CA ILE A 98 6.98 8.59 -20.90
C ILE A 98 7.23 7.65 -19.73
N HIS A 99 8.51 7.36 -19.45
CA HIS A 99 8.92 6.47 -18.37
C HIS A 99 9.74 7.21 -17.32
N LEU A 100 9.49 6.94 -16.05
CA LEU A 100 10.38 7.27 -14.95
C LEU A 100 11.24 6.06 -14.63
N VAL A 101 12.53 6.13 -14.90
CA VAL A 101 13.43 4.98 -14.86
C VAL A 101 14.45 5.13 -13.74
N LEU A 102 14.51 4.16 -12.82
CA LEU A 102 15.57 4.08 -11.82
C LEU A 102 16.78 3.35 -12.43
N ALA A 103 17.94 3.99 -12.44
CA ALA A 103 19.15 3.41 -13.02
C ALA A 103 20.39 3.76 -12.20
N ARG A 104 21.43 2.94 -12.32
CA ARG A 104 22.74 3.14 -11.71
C ARG A 104 23.58 4.08 -12.55
N SER A 105 23.79 5.29 -12.02
CA SER A 105 24.62 6.35 -12.65
C SER A 105 26.02 6.45 -12.08
N GLU A 106 26.26 5.88 -10.88
CA GLU A 106 27.55 5.94 -10.22
C GLU A 106 28.29 4.60 -10.34
N GLU A 107 29.39 4.60 -11.08
CA GLU A 107 30.18 3.39 -11.27
C GLU A 107 30.82 2.91 -9.96
N GLY A 108 30.94 1.59 -9.78
CA GLY A 108 31.54 0.99 -8.60
C GLY A 108 30.67 1.00 -7.33
N THR A 109 29.45 1.57 -7.37
CA THR A 109 28.51 1.55 -6.24
C THR A 109 27.62 0.31 -6.27
N LYS A 110 27.26 -0.19 -5.07
CA LYS A 110 26.36 -1.36 -4.91
C LYS A 110 25.11 -1.02 -4.08
N ASP A 111 24.99 0.20 -3.57
CA ASP A 111 23.89 0.66 -2.70
C ASP A 111 22.98 1.69 -3.39
N GLY A 112 21.96 2.14 -2.66
CA GLY A 112 20.99 3.11 -3.17
C GLY A 112 21.55 4.48 -3.53
N ARG A 113 22.75 4.84 -3.03
CA ARG A 113 23.41 6.11 -3.35
C ARG A 113 24.02 6.14 -4.75
N GLY A 114 24.14 4.98 -5.41
CA GLY A 114 24.56 4.91 -6.81
C GLY A 114 23.41 5.09 -7.80
N LEU A 115 22.17 5.27 -7.34
CA LEU A 115 20.99 5.26 -8.17
C LEU A 115 20.43 6.66 -8.40
N SER A 116 20.09 6.94 -9.67
CA SER A 116 19.47 8.20 -10.11
C SER A 116 18.17 7.92 -10.85
N MET A 117 17.30 8.95 -10.94
CA MET A 117 16.04 8.88 -11.66
C MET A 117 16.20 9.52 -13.04
N PHE A 118 15.66 8.88 -14.04
CA PHE A 118 15.72 9.35 -15.43
C PHE A 118 14.33 9.42 -16.04
N ILE A 119 14.16 10.34 -16.99
CA ILE A 119 12.99 10.42 -17.85
C ILE A 119 13.40 9.84 -19.19
N TYR A 120 12.70 8.82 -19.66
CA TYR A 120 12.80 8.29 -20.99
C TYR A 120 11.54 8.65 -21.79
N ASP A 121 11.71 9.17 -22.99
CA ASP A 121 10.65 9.46 -23.97
C ASP A 121 10.67 8.39 -25.05
N LYS A 122 9.55 7.68 -25.24
CA LYS A 122 9.42 6.60 -26.24
C LYS A 122 9.78 7.07 -27.66
N ARG A 123 9.62 8.35 -27.96
CA ARG A 123 9.97 8.95 -29.27
C ARG A 123 11.47 8.88 -29.58
N ASP A 124 12.31 8.79 -28.55
CA ASP A 124 13.76 8.67 -28.69
C ASP A 124 14.22 7.23 -29.07
N GLY A 125 13.33 6.23 -28.95
CA GLY A 125 13.64 4.83 -29.24
C GLY A 125 14.67 4.20 -28.31
N GLY A 126 15.12 2.98 -28.63
CA GLY A 126 16.12 2.26 -27.83
C GLY A 126 15.53 1.44 -26.68
N VAL A 127 14.22 1.33 -26.56
CA VAL A 127 13.53 0.44 -25.61
C VAL A 127 12.59 -0.48 -26.36
N ASP A 128 12.73 -1.78 -26.11
CA ASP A 128 11.87 -2.81 -26.68
C ASP A 128 11.03 -3.46 -25.59
N VAL A 129 9.74 -3.62 -25.83
CA VAL A 129 8.87 -4.51 -25.06
C VAL A 129 9.19 -5.94 -25.45
N ARG A 130 9.94 -6.64 -24.62
CA ARG A 130 10.38 -7.99 -24.87
C ARG A 130 9.28 -9.02 -24.63
N HIS A 131 8.47 -8.79 -23.60
CA HIS A 131 7.41 -9.69 -23.18
C HIS A 131 6.32 -8.93 -22.44
N ILE A 132 5.06 -9.38 -22.60
CA ILE A 132 3.93 -8.99 -21.77
C ILE A 132 3.55 -10.21 -20.92
N GLU A 133 3.57 -10.05 -19.59
CA GLU A 133 3.39 -11.14 -18.65
C GLU A 133 1.96 -11.71 -18.68
N HIS A 134 1.83 -13.03 -18.70
CA HIS A 134 0.59 -13.75 -18.46
C HIS A 134 0.33 -13.82 -16.96
N LYS A 135 -0.60 -13.01 -16.46
CA LYS A 135 -0.83 -12.82 -15.03
C LYS A 135 -2.03 -13.60 -14.50
N LEU A 136 -2.05 -13.83 -13.19
CA LEU A 136 -3.18 -14.42 -12.48
C LEU A 136 -4.43 -13.53 -12.59
N GLY A 137 -4.28 -12.22 -12.41
CA GLY A 137 -5.33 -11.22 -12.42
C GLY A 137 -4.85 -9.89 -13.01
N ILE A 138 -5.63 -8.82 -12.84
CA ILE A 138 -5.40 -7.47 -13.37
C ILE A 138 -5.04 -7.48 -14.87
N HIS A 139 -5.80 -8.27 -15.65
CA HIS A 139 -5.52 -8.48 -17.08
C HIS A 139 -5.71 -7.22 -17.92
N GLY A 140 -6.46 -6.24 -17.41
CA GLY A 140 -6.69 -4.95 -18.07
C GLY A 140 -5.47 -4.04 -18.14
N SER A 141 -4.33 -4.40 -17.49
CA SER A 141 -3.07 -3.65 -17.58
C SER A 141 -1.95 -4.51 -18.15
N PRO A 142 -1.21 -4.02 -19.20
CA PRO A 142 -0.03 -4.72 -19.70
C PRO A 142 1.12 -4.57 -18.70
N THR A 143 1.64 -5.70 -18.22
CA THR A 143 2.84 -5.75 -17.37
C THR A 143 3.98 -6.27 -18.20
N CYS A 144 5.00 -5.46 -18.43
CA CYS A 144 6.01 -5.69 -19.46
C CYS A 144 7.40 -6.03 -18.88
N GLU A 145 8.16 -6.83 -19.63
CA GLU A 145 9.61 -6.88 -19.56
C GLU A 145 10.17 -5.96 -20.64
N LEU A 146 11.04 -5.02 -20.23
CA LEU A 146 11.63 -4.01 -21.10
C LEU A 146 13.12 -4.21 -21.26
N THR A 147 13.63 -4.07 -22.49
CA THR A 147 15.07 -4.07 -22.77
C THR A 147 15.49 -2.69 -23.24
N TYR A 148 16.40 -2.07 -22.50
CA TYR A 148 17.03 -0.79 -22.82
C TYR A 148 18.32 -1.04 -23.57
N LYS A 149 18.44 -0.47 -24.78
CA LYS A 149 19.58 -0.61 -25.67
C LYS A 149 20.06 0.78 -26.09
N ASN A 150 21.00 1.32 -25.34
CA ASN A 150 21.54 2.66 -25.55
C ASN A 150 20.44 3.74 -25.62
N ALA A 151 19.37 3.57 -24.87
CA ALA A 151 18.20 4.44 -24.88
C ALA A 151 18.56 5.81 -24.32
N LYS A 152 18.23 6.87 -25.06
CA LYS A 152 18.46 8.24 -24.65
C LYS A 152 17.50 8.62 -23.52
N ALA A 153 18.02 9.28 -22.48
CA ALA A 153 17.23 9.71 -21.35
C ALA A 153 17.75 11.03 -20.78
N GLU A 154 16.89 11.69 -20.00
CA GLU A 154 17.20 12.90 -19.26
C GLU A 154 17.27 12.62 -17.75
N LEU A 155 18.26 13.20 -17.07
CA LEU A 155 18.32 13.10 -15.60
C LEU A 155 17.17 13.91 -14.98
N CYS A 156 16.36 13.27 -14.13
CA CYS A 156 15.33 13.94 -13.33
C CYS A 156 15.89 14.30 -11.96
N GLY A 157 15.96 15.59 -11.67
CA GLY A 157 16.54 16.11 -10.43
C GLY A 157 18.07 15.96 -10.38
N SER A 158 18.62 15.43 -9.30
CA SER A 158 20.06 15.28 -9.06
C SER A 158 20.48 13.82 -9.05
N THR A 159 21.71 13.53 -9.48
CA THR A 159 22.31 12.19 -9.33
C THR A 159 22.34 11.76 -7.88
N ARG A 160 22.38 10.42 -7.66
CA ARG A 160 22.50 9.78 -6.33
C ARG A 160 21.25 9.90 -5.43
N LEU A 161 20.21 10.63 -5.84
CA LEU A 161 18.98 10.81 -5.08
C LEU A 161 17.80 9.98 -5.61
N GLY A 162 18.01 9.19 -6.67
CA GLY A 162 16.95 8.43 -7.33
C GLY A 162 16.15 7.55 -6.39
N LEU A 163 16.82 6.64 -5.65
CA LEU A 163 16.12 5.76 -4.73
C LEU A 163 15.77 6.46 -3.41
N ILE A 164 16.77 7.11 -2.79
CA ILE A 164 16.64 7.58 -1.39
C ILE A 164 15.69 8.78 -1.24
N LYS A 165 15.37 9.47 -2.31
CA LYS A 165 14.46 10.62 -2.30
C LYS A 165 13.28 10.45 -3.28
N TYR A 166 13.56 10.31 -4.58
CA TYR A 166 12.54 10.40 -5.62
C TYR A 166 11.64 9.16 -5.66
N VAL A 167 12.23 7.95 -5.62
CA VAL A 167 11.45 6.71 -5.55
C VAL A 167 10.69 6.61 -4.23
N MET A 168 11.27 7.05 -3.11
CA MET A 168 10.56 7.00 -1.82
C MET A 168 9.34 7.91 -1.80
N ALA A 169 9.41 9.12 -2.40
CA ALA A 169 8.27 10.01 -2.55
C ALA A 169 7.19 9.39 -3.46
N LEU A 170 7.60 8.90 -4.64
CA LEU A 170 6.74 8.20 -5.60
C LEU A 170 6.02 7.00 -4.97
N MET A 171 6.76 6.16 -4.25
CA MET A 171 6.23 4.94 -3.61
C MET A 171 5.21 5.22 -2.52
N ASN A 172 5.33 6.32 -1.78
CA ASN A 172 4.33 6.67 -0.76
C ASN A 172 2.98 7.03 -1.40
N GLY A 173 2.99 7.76 -2.52
CA GLY A 173 1.80 8.02 -3.33
C GLY A 173 1.20 6.72 -3.92
N ALA A 174 2.04 5.88 -4.52
CA ALA A 174 1.63 4.60 -5.09
C ALA A 174 1.00 3.67 -4.03
N ARG A 175 1.57 3.59 -2.83
CA ARG A 175 1.02 2.79 -1.71
C ARG A 175 -0.38 3.23 -1.30
N LEU A 176 -0.63 4.54 -1.26
CA LEU A 176 -1.96 5.08 -0.99
C LEU A 176 -2.93 4.72 -2.12
N GLY A 177 -2.48 4.78 -3.38
CA GLY A 177 -3.23 4.33 -4.55
C GLY A 177 -3.64 2.85 -4.47
N ILE A 178 -2.72 1.96 -4.00
CA ILE A 178 -3.04 0.54 -3.81
C ILE A 178 -4.00 0.32 -2.64
N ALA A 179 -3.89 1.10 -1.57
CA ALA A 179 -4.88 1.04 -0.48
C ALA A 179 -6.29 1.39 -1.00
N ALA A 180 -6.41 2.43 -1.82
CA ALA A 180 -7.67 2.82 -2.45
C ALA A 180 -8.19 1.77 -3.46
N GLN A 181 -7.31 1.20 -4.27
CA GLN A 181 -7.61 0.10 -5.18
C GLN A 181 -8.16 -1.11 -4.42
N SER A 182 -7.56 -1.45 -3.29
CA SER A 182 -7.99 -2.55 -2.43
C SER A 182 -9.41 -2.31 -1.90
N VAL A 183 -9.69 -1.12 -1.37
CA VAL A 183 -11.03 -0.73 -0.88
C VAL A 183 -12.09 -0.82 -1.98
N GLY A 184 -11.77 -0.43 -3.21
CA GLY A 184 -12.70 -0.56 -4.34
C GLY A 184 -13.03 -2.02 -4.68
N VAL A 185 -12.04 -2.91 -4.69
CA VAL A 185 -12.25 -4.36 -4.89
C VAL A 185 -13.03 -4.97 -3.72
N GLU A 186 -12.75 -4.55 -2.47
CA GLU A 186 -13.53 -4.97 -1.29
C GLU A 186 -15.01 -4.57 -1.41
N GLN A 187 -15.26 -3.33 -1.85
CA GLN A 187 -16.62 -2.83 -2.06
C GLN A 187 -17.37 -3.68 -3.08
N GLU A 188 -16.74 -3.98 -4.22
CA GLU A 188 -17.39 -4.77 -5.26
C GLU A 188 -17.57 -6.23 -4.84
N ALA A 189 -16.60 -6.82 -4.15
CA ALA A 189 -16.72 -8.17 -3.59
C ALA A 189 -17.91 -8.26 -2.60
N TYR A 190 -18.07 -7.26 -1.75
CA TYR A 190 -19.21 -7.17 -0.84
C TYR A 190 -20.52 -6.99 -1.58
N ASN A 191 -20.58 -6.13 -2.59
CA ASN A 191 -21.78 -5.88 -3.39
C ASN A 191 -22.27 -7.16 -4.07
N GLU A 192 -21.40 -7.88 -4.74
CA GLU A 192 -21.70 -9.14 -5.42
C GLU A 192 -22.17 -10.21 -4.42
N ALA A 193 -21.46 -10.37 -3.29
CA ALA A 193 -21.83 -11.32 -2.25
C ALA A 193 -23.21 -11.00 -1.64
N LEU A 194 -23.47 -9.74 -1.34
CA LEU A 194 -24.72 -9.29 -0.76
C LEU A 194 -25.90 -9.48 -1.73
N ALA A 195 -25.72 -9.12 -3.01
CA ALA A 195 -26.74 -9.29 -4.05
C ALA A 195 -27.10 -10.78 -4.20
N TYR A 196 -26.10 -11.62 -4.36
CA TYR A 196 -26.31 -13.06 -4.48
C TYR A 196 -27.00 -13.66 -3.25
N ALA A 197 -26.59 -13.28 -2.04
CA ALA A 197 -27.19 -13.79 -0.81
C ALA A 197 -28.66 -13.41 -0.63
N LYS A 198 -29.07 -12.25 -1.16
CA LYS A 198 -30.48 -11.80 -1.18
C LYS A 198 -31.35 -12.57 -2.16
N GLU A 199 -30.77 -13.09 -3.23
CA GLU A 199 -31.53 -13.78 -4.29
C GLU A 199 -31.54 -15.30 -4.11
N ARG A 200 -30.39 -15.90 -3.78
CA ARG A 200 -30.22 -17.34 -3.66
C ARG A 200 -31.02 -17.91 -2.49
N ALA A 201 -31.82 -18.94 -2.76
CA ALA A 201 -32.54 -19.68 -1.73
C ALA A 201 -32.02 -21.13 -1.65
N GLN A 202 -31.85 -21.62 -0.43
CA GLN A 202 -31.56 -23.02 -0.09
C GLN A 202 -32.27 -23.39 1.21
N PHE A 203 -32.61 -24.65 1.39
CA PHE A 203 -33.30 -25.15 2.58
C PHE A 203 -34.55 -24.31 2.96
N GLY A 204 -35.30 -23.89 1.94
CA GLY A 204 -36.59 -23.19 2.11
C GLY A 204 -36.50 -21.69 2.45
N LYS A 205 -35.31 -21.08 2.49
CA LYS A 205 -35.15 -19.63 2.78
C LYS A 205 -33.97 -19.02 2.00
N LYS A 206 -33.96 -17.68 1.89
CA LYS A 206 -32.84 -16.93 1.31
C LYS A 206 -31.59 -17.16 2.14
N ILE A 207 -30.41 -17.34 1.47
CA ILE A 207 -29.17 -17.66 2.19
C ILE A 207 -28.68 -16.53 3.09
N ILE A 208 -29.03 -15.28 2.81
CA ILE A 208 -28.75 -14.14 3.69
C ILE A 208 -29.31 -14.31 5.12
N ASN A 209 -30.33 -15.16 5.29
CA ASN A 209 -30.95 -15.43 6.59
C ASN A 209 -30.26 -16.56 7.39
N PHE A 210 -29.16 -17.12 6.87
CA PHE A 210 -28.36 -18.09 7.64
C PHE A 210 -27.29 -17.36 8.48
N PRO A 211 -27.14 -17.71 9.77
CA PRO A 211 -26.15 -17.08 10.66
C PRO A 211 -24.74 -17.05 10.07
N ALA A 212 -24.26 -18.16 9.52
CA ALA A 212 -22.93 -18.24 8.91
C ALA A 212 -22.76 -17.29 7.71
N VAL A 213 -23.82 -17.05 6.91
CA VAL A 213 -23.75 -16.16 5.76
C VAL A 213 -23.80 -14.70 6.19
N TYR A 214 -24.71 -14.31 7.09
CA TYR A 214 -24.75 -12.92 7.53
C TYR A 214 -23.55 -12.56 8.43
N ASP A 215 -22.91 -13.53 9.11
CA ASP A 215 -21.63 -13.30 9.78
C ASP A 215 -20.53 -12.94 8.78
N MET A 216 -20.35 -13.73 7.71
CA MET A 216 -19.40 -13.41 6.62
C MET A 216 -19.66 -12.01 6.04
N LEU A 217 -20.90 -11.72 5.64
CA LEU A 217 -21.27 -10.42 5.04
C LEU A 217 -21.03 -9.26 6.01
N SER A 218 -21.34 -9.45 7.31
CA SER A 218 -21.12 -8.41 8.32
C SER A 218 -19.63 -8.13 8.53
N ARG A 219 -18.78 -9.17 8.54
CA ARG A 219 -17.32 -9.02 8.63
C ARG A 219 -16.74 -8.36 7.37
N MET A 220 -17.20 -8.76 6.18
CA MET A 220 -16.80 -8.10 4.93
C MET A 220 -17.09 -6.60 4.97
N LYS A 221 -18.33 -6.24 5.36
CA LYS A 221 -18.72 -4.83 5.45
C LYS A 221 -17.92 -4.06 6.53
N ALA A 222 -17.71 -4.66 7.68
CA ALA A 222 -16.96 -4.03 8.77
C ALA A 222 -15.49 -3.79 8.41
N LYS A 223 -14.83 -4.74 7.75
CA LYS A 223 -13.45 -4.58 7.24
C LYS A 223 -13.37 -3.50 6.17
N LEU A 224 -14.30 -3.50 5.23
CA LEU A 224 -14.41 -2.47 4.19
C LEU A 224 -14.55 -1.06 4.79
N ASP A 225 -15.44 -0.88 5.76
CA ASP A 225 -15.66 0.44 6.36
C ASP A 225 -14.45 0.89 7.19
N ALA A 226 -13.86 0.01 8.00
CA ALA A 226 -12.66 0.32 8.77
C ALA A 226 -11.44 0.57 7.85
N GLY A 227 -11.32 -0.19 6.76
CA GLY A 227 -10.31 0.01 5.72
C GLY A 227 -10.47 1.35 4.99
N ARG A 228 -11.71 1.75 4.73
CA ARG A 228 -12.04 3.08 4.18
C ARG A 228 -11.69 4.21 5.15
N SER A 229 -11.97 4.03 6.44
CA SER A 229 -11.64 5.01 7.48
C SER A 229 -10.14 5.30 7.54
N ILE A 230 -9.29 4.26 7.57
CA ILE A 230 -7.83 4.47 7.59
C ILE A 230 -7.30 5.02 6.26
N LEU A 231 -7.87 4.63 5.12
CA LEU A 231 -7.51 5.15 3.81
C LEU A 231 -7.71 6.67 3.74
N TYR A 232 -8.90 7.15 4.05
CA TYR A 232 -9.21 8.58 3.93
C TYR A 232 -8.55 9.42 5.02
N GLN A 233 -8.35 8.87 6.21
CA GLN A 233 -7.55 9.54 7.23
C GLN A 233 -6.10 9.71 6.79
N THR A 234 -5.50 8.69 6.16
CA THR A 234 -4.14 8.76 5.60
C THR A 234 -4.07 9.76 4.46
N ALA A 235 -5.02 9.71 3.52
CA ALA A 235 -5.09 10.65 2.39
C ALA A 235 -5.19 12.11 2.86
N ARG A 236 -5.99 12.37 3.90
CA ARG A 236 -6.10 13.69 4.52
C ARG A 236 -4.76 14.18 5.10
N TYR A 237 -4.01 13.32 5.76
CA TYR A 237 -2.69 13.70 6.27
C TYR A 237 -1.73 14.07 5.14
N VAL A 238 -1.77 13.32 4.04
CA VAL A 238 -0.98 13.62 2.84
C VAL A 238 -1.39 14.96 2.24
N ASP A 239 -2.69 15.23 2.10
CA ASP A 239 -3.19 16.50 1.53
C ASP A 239 -2.74 17.71 2.34
N ILE A 240 -2.77 17.63 3.68
CA ILE A 240 -2.39 18.74 4.55
C ILE A 240 -0.89 19.04 4.41
N TYR A 241 -0.01 18.05 4.53
CA TYR A 241 1.43 18.35 4.46
C TYR A 241 1.85 18.78 3.05
N LYS A 242 1.26 18.21 2.00
CA LYS A 242 1.53 18.60 0.60
C LYS A 242 1.08 20.05 0.30
N ALA A 243 -0.09 20.45 0.80
CA ALA A 243 -0.54 21.83 0.68
C ALA A 243 0.45 22.81 1.34
N LEU A 244 1.01 22.44 2.50
CA LEU A 244 2.02 23.24 3.18
C LEU A 244 3.37 23.24 2.43
N GLU A 245 3.76 22.12 1.80
CA GLU A 245 4.93 22.07 0.92
C GLU A 245 4.77 23.00 -0.30
N ASP A 246 3.59 23.03 -0.92
CA ASP A 246 3.30 23.91 -2.04
C ASP A 246 3.36 25.41 -1.62
N ILE A 247 2.75 25.76 -0.47
CA ILE A 247 2.86 27.10 0.09
C ILE A 247 4.33 27.48 0.35
N ALA A 248 5.15 26.52 0.79
CA ALA A 248 6.58 26.75 1.05
C ALA A 248 7.40 27.11 -0.21
N ARG A 249 6.89 26.80 -1.41
CA ARG A 249 7.52 27.20 -2.69
C ARG A 249 7.32 28.68 -2.98
N ASP A 250 6.16 29.22 -2.58
CA ASP A 250 5.78 30.61 -2.88
C ASP A 250 6.23 31.57 -1.79
N ARG A 251 6.30 31.13 -0.53
CA ARG A 251 6.69 31.93 0.62
C ARG A 251 7.29 31.14 1.76
N THR A 252 8.00 31.79 2.64
CA THR A 252 8.48 31.15 3.89
C THR A 252 7.30 30.83 4.81
N LEU A 253 7.25 29.58 5.29
CA LEU A 253 6.26 29.13 6.27
C LEU A 253 6.48 29.78 7.64
N THR A 254 5.40 30.05 8.37
CA THR A 254 5.47 30.44 9.79
C THR A 254 6.02 29.28 10.65
N PRO A 255 6.44 29.53 11.89
CA PRO A 255 6.86 28.46 12.81
C PRO A 255 5.75 27.41 13.04
N GLU A 256 4.49 27.85 13.15
CA GLU A 256 3.32 27.02 13.35
C GLU A 256 3.05 26.15 12.13
N GLU A 257 3.05 26.73 10.93
CA GLU A 257 2.90 25.99 9.66
C GLU A 257 4.00 24.96 9.48
N ARG A 258 5.26 25.28 9.81
CA ARG A 258 6.37 24.30 9.76
C ARG A 258 6.18 23.14 10.75
N LYS A 259 5.68 23.43 11.95
CA LYS A 259 5.38 22.41 12.94
C LYS A 259 4.23 21.49 12.46
N GLU A 260 3.19 22.11 11.90
CA GLU A 260 2.05 21.38 11.34
C GLU A 260 2.46 20.51 10.15
N MET A 261 3.22 21.02 9.19
CA MET A 261 3.75 20.26 8.05
C MET A 261 4.54 19.04 8.51
N LYS A 262 5.45 19.21 9.49
CA LYS A 262 6.23 18.08 10.04
C LYS A 262 5.35 17.06 10.75
N LEU A 263 4.33 17.50 11.49
CA LEU A 263 3.39 16.61 12.14
C LEU A 263 2.64 15.74 11.13
N TYR A 264 2.02 16.37 10.12
CA TYR A 264 1.22 15.64 9.13
C TYR A 264 2.05 14.79 8.18
N SER A 265 3.27 15.20 7.84
CA SER A 265 4.22 14.35 7.11
C SER A 265 4.55 13.08 7.91
N ARG A 266 4.84 13.22 9.22
CA ARG A 266 5.10 12.07 10.10
C ARG A 266 3.89 11.15 10.26
N LEU A 267 2.67 11.72 10.38
CA LEU A 267 1.43 10.95 10.44
C LEU A 267 1.18 10.19 9.13
N ALA A 268 1.38 10.84 7.98
CA ALA A 268 1.25 10.20 6.68
C ALA A 268 2.24 9.03 6.53
N ASP A 269 3.51 9.21 6.90
CA ASP A 269 4.52 8.16 6.89
C ASP A 269 4.17 6.97 7.79
N ALA A 270 3.58 7.24 8.96
CA ALA A 270 3.17 6.19 9.90
C ALA A 270 1.92 5.44 9.42
N PHE A 271 0.93 6.15 8.84
CA PHE A 271 -0.35 5.55 8.46
C PHE A 271 -0.31 4.85 7.09
N THR A 272 0.49 5.32 6.14
CA THR A 272 0.57 4.73 4.79
C THR A 272 0.86 3.22 4.80
N PRO A 273 1.85 2.69 5.55
CA PRO A 273 2.08 1.25 5.58
C PRO A 273 0.91 0.48 6.23
N LEU A 274 0.22 1.04 7.22
CA LEU A 274 -0.96 0.42 7.81
C LEU A 274 -2.11 0.38 6.81
N ALA A 275 -2.42 1.50 6.16
CA ALA A 275 -3.49 1.59 5.17
C ALA A 275 -3.25 0.64 3.98
N LYS A 276 -2.03 0.63 3.42
CA LYS A 276 -1.69 -0.26 2.28
C LYS A 276 -1.72 -1.72 2.68
N GLY A 277 -1.07 -2.10 3.76
CA GLY A 277 -0.95 -3.49 4.15
C GLY A 277 -2.28 -4.10 4.55
N MET A 278 -3.05 -3.45 5.43
CA MET A 278 -4.33 -3.99 5.92
C MET A 278 -5.39 -4.06 4.81
N ASN A 279 -5.57 -2.98 4.03
CA ASN A 279 -6.52 -3.01 2.92
C ASN A 279 -6.17 -4.07 1.87
N SER A 280 -4.87 -4.27 1.59
CA SER A 280 -4.44 -5.34 0.66
C SER A 280 -4.81 -6.73 1.17
N GLU A 281 -4.65 -7.01 2.46
CA GLU A 281 -5.01 -8.29 3.07
C GLU A 281 -6.55 -8.43 3.16
N TYR A 282 -7.26 -7.37 3.51
CA TYR A 282 -8.73 -7.40 3.58
C TYR A 282 -9.38 -7.58 2.20
N ALA A 283 -8.82 -6.98 1.14
CA ALA A 283 -9.28 -7.22 -0.22
C ALA A 283 -9.19 -8.71 -0.61
N ASN A 284 -8.08 -9.36 -0.27
CA ASN A 284 -7.94 -10.81 -0.48
C ASN A 284 -8.97 -11.62 0.31
N GLN A 285 -9.18 -11.29 1.60
CA GLN A 285 -10.14 -11.98 2.44
C GLN A 285 -11.59 -11.76 1.99
N ASN A 286 -11.96 -10.52 1.67
CA ASN A 286 -13.31 -10.20 1.21
C ASN A 286 -13.62 -10.82 -0.15
N ALA A 287 -12.65 -10.86 -1.07
CA ALA A 287 -12.81 -11.54 -2.36
C ALA A 287 -12.94 -13.08 -2.20
N TYR A 288 -12.21 -13.67 -1.25
CA TYR A 288 -12.35 -15.08 -0.87
C TYR A 288 -13.75 -15.35 -0.28
N ASP A 289 -14.20 -14.52 0.66
CA ASP A 289 -15.52 -14.67 1.29
C ASP A 289 -16.66 -14.48 0.27
N ALA A 290 -16.50 -13.58 -0.72
CA ALA A 290 -17.47 -13.42 -1.81
C ALA A 290 -17.65 -14.70 -2.62
N ILE A 291 -16.57 -15.40 -2.97
CA ILE A 291 -16.64 -16.73 -3.62
C ILE A 291 -17.37 -17.71 -2.70
N SER A 292 -17.03 -17.72 -1.41
CA SER A 292 -17.65 -18.62 -0.43
C SER A 292 -19.15 -18.41 -0.30
N VAL A 293 -19.63 -17.17 -0.31
CA VAL A 293 -21.07 -16.83 -0.30
C VAL A 293 -21.77 -17.32 -1.58
N HIS A 294 -21.11 -17.24 -2.72
CA HIS A 294 -21.65 -17.75 -4.00
C HIS A 294 -21.60 -19.28 -4.11
N GLY A 295 -20.75 -19.94 -3.32
CA GLY A 295 -20.51 -21.37 -3.45
C GLY A 295 -19.94 -21.74 -4.82
N GLY A 296 -20.42 -22.84 -5.43
CA GLY A 296 -19.97 -23.26 -6.75
C GLY A 296 -20.07 -22.20 -7.84
N SER A 297 -21.11 -21.36 -7.80
CA SER A 297 -21.27 -20.24 -8.75
C SER A 297 -20.12 -19.23 -8.68
N GLY A 298 -19.56 -18.97 -7.49
CA GLY A 298 -18.44 -18.04 -7.34
C GLY A 298 -17.11 -18.52 -7.96
N PHE A 299 -17.02 -19.80 -8.26
CA PHE A 299 -15.84 -20.40 -8.93
C PHE A 299 -15.94 -20.36 -10.46
N ILE A 300 -17.10 -20.02 -11.02
CA ILE A 300 -17.39 -20.01 -12.46
C ILE A 300 -17.06 -18.65 -13.06
N MET A 301 -16.46 -18.64 -14.26
CA MET A 301 -15.94 -17.43 -14.92
C MET A 301 -17.02 -16.40 -15.27
N GLU A 302 -18.26 -16.80 -15.38
CA GLU A 302 -19.43 -15.94 -15.64
C GLU A 302 -19.79 -15.03 -14.45
N TYR A 303 -19.30 -15.35 -13.24
CA TYR A 303 -19.50 -14.52 -12.05
C TYR A 303 -18.25 -13.69 -11.74
N LYS A 304 -18.43 -12.44 -11.35
CA LYS A 304 -17.30 -11.51 -11.08
C LYS A 304 -16.39 -11.93 -9.94
N CYS A 305 -16.90 -12.68 -8.95
CA CYS A 305 -16.16 -12.99 -7.71
C CYS A 305 -14.78 -13.62 -7.97
N GLN A 306 -14.70 -14.54 -8.95
CA GLN A 306 -13.42 -15.17 -9.30
C GLN A 306 -12.41 -14.17 -9.88
N ARG A 307 -12.87 -13.16 -10.64
CA ARG A 307 -12.00 -12.09 -11.15
C ARG A 307 -11.50 -11.22 -10.00
N LEU A 308 -12.39 -10.76 -9.13
CA LEU A 308 -12.05 -9.95 -7.96
C LEU A 308 -11.02 -10.65 -7.07
N PHE A 309 -11.17 -11.97 -6.85
CA PHE A 309 -10.22 -12.78 -6.09
C PHE A 309 -8.84 -12.85 -6.77
N ARG A 310 -8.80 -13.08 -8.09
CA ARG A 310 -7.54 -13.13 -8.84
C ARG A 310 -6.86 -11.75 -8.88
N ASP A 311 -7.63 -10.69 -9.05
CA ASP A 311 -7.13 -9.31 -9.08
C ASP A 311 -6.59 -8.88 -7.70
N ALA A 312 -7.31 -9.18 -6.62
CA ALA A 312 -6.92 -8.82 -5.26
C ALA A 312 -5.55 -9.43 -4.85
N ARG A 313 -5.18 -10.59 -5.41
CA ARG A 313 -3.99 -11.30 -4.95
C ARG A 313 -2.70 -10.50 -5.11
N ILE A 314 -2.59 -9.64 -6.11
CA ILE A 314 -1.39 -8.85 -6.33
C ILE A 314 -1.22 -7.72 -5.32
N PHE A 315 -2.29 -7.22 -4.70
CA PHE A 315 -2.25 -6.02 -3.85
C PHE A 315 -1.33 -6.18 -2.64
N SER A 316 -1.22 -7.39 -2.09
CA SER A 316 -0.30 -7.68 -0.98
C SER A 316 1.14 -7.97 -1.43
N ILE A 317 1.44 -7.87 -2.74
CA ILE A 317 2.75 -8.18 -3.32
C ILE A 317 3.43 -6.93 -3.87
N TYR A 318 2.79 -6.21 -4.82
CA TYR A 318 3.42 -5.09 -5.51
C TYR A 318 3.37 -3.78 -4.69
N GLU A 319 4.11 -2.77 -5.15
CA GLU A 319 4.30 -1.48 -4.44
C GLU A 319 4.79 -1.66 -2.99
N GLY A 320 5.60 -2.67 -2.80
CA GLY A 320 6.06 -3.16 -1.51
C GLY A 320 5.12 -4.20 -0.93
N THR A 321 5.65 -5.40 -0.69
CA THR A 321 4.90 -6.50 -0.08
C THR A 321 4.32 -6.11 1.27
N THR A 322 3.33 -6.88 1.77
CA THR A 322 2.84 -6.69 3.15
C THR A 322 3.99 -6.75 4.15
N GLN A 323 4.98 -7.62 3.95
CA GLN A 323 6.15 -7.68 4.84
C GLN A 323 6.97 -6.38 4.79
N LEU A 324 7.11 -5.73 3.63
CA LEU A 324 7.77 -4.42 3.55
C LEU A 324 6.96 -3.30 4.26
N GLN A 325 5.64 -3.41 4.30
CA GLN A 325 4.81 -2.50 5.13
C GLN A 325 5.07 -2.74 6.62
N VAL A 326 5.21 -4.00 7.04
CA VAL A 326 5.61 -4.36 8.42
C VAL A 326 6.96 -3.75 8.75
N VAL A 327 7.98 -3.93 7.90
CA VAL A 327 9.34 -3.36 8.08
C VAL A 327 9.29 -1.83 8.16
N ALA A 328 8.48 -1.18 7.34
CA ALA A 328 8.32 0.28 7.38
C ALA A 328 7.66 0.77 8.68
N ALA A 329 6.70 0.01 9.21
CA ALA A 329 5.90 0.37 10.37
C ALA A 329 6.56 0.02 11.71
N ILE A 330 7.31 -1.10 11.79
CA ILE A 330 7.76 -1.65 13.07
C ILE A 330 8.63 -0.67 13.89
N ARG A 331 9.38 0.21 13.24
CA ARG A 331 10.13 1.27 13.90
C ARG A 331 9.23 2.23 14.69
N TYR A 332 8.02 2.50 14.20
CA TYR A 332 7.03 3.36 14.87
C TYR A 332 6.32 2.65 16.01
N VAL A 333 6.25 1.31 15.97
CA VAL A 333 5.82 0.49 17.10
C VAL A 333 6.83 0.59 18.23
N THR A 334 8.10 0.25 17.93
CA THR A 334 9.15 0.12 18.94
C THR A 334 9.61 1.45 19.55
N ASN A 335 9.55 2.55 18.80
CA ASN A 335 9.89 3.88 19.31
C ASN A 335 8.72 4.58 20.04
N GLY A 336 7.54 3.92 20.14
CA GLY A 336 6.36 4.44 20.84
C GLY A 336 5.51 5.44 20.07
N THR A 337 5.83 5.71 18.79
CA THR A 337 5.06 6.68 17.97
C THR A 337 3.59 6.28 17.86
N TYR A 338 3.31 5.02 17.47
CA TYR A 338 1.91 4.56 17.37
C TYR A 338 1.21 4.54 18.73
N LEU A 339 1.89 4.12 19.78
CA LEU A 339 1.28 4.11 21.12
C LEU A 339 0.88 5.52 21.55
N GLY A 340 1.70 6.53 21.27
CA GLY A 340 1.36 7.94 21.51
C GLY A 340 0.12 8.36 20.73
N ILE A 341 0.07 8.09 19.42
CA ILE A 341 -1.08 8.40 18.57
C ILE A 341 -2.35 7.70 19.08
N ILE A 342 -2.26 6.41 19.41
CA ILE A 342 -3.38 5.63 19.93
C ILE A 342 -3.92 6.23 21.25
N LYS A 343 -3.03 6.63 22.17
CA LYS A 343 -3.42 7.26 23.43
C LYS A 343 -4.14 8.59 23.18
N GLU A 344 -3.64 9.43 22.28
CA GLU A 344 -4.33 10.67 21.87
C GLU A 344 -5.70 10.41 21.21
N MET A 345 -5.83 9.36 20.39
CA MET A 345 -7.11 8.97 19.82
C MET A 345 -8.11 8.46 20.86
N LEU A 346 -7.64 7.76 21.90
CA LEU A 346 -8.47 7.29 23.00
C LEU A 346 -9.02 8.43 23.87
N GLU A 347 -8.38 9.60 23.90
CA GLU A 347 -8.88 10.77 24.63
C GLU A 347 -10.13 11.38 23.96
N LYS A 348 -10.34 11.14 22.66
CA LYS A 348 -11.50 11.67 21.95
C LYS A 348 -12.79 11.09 22.51
N GLU A 349 -13.78 11.95 22.68
CA GLU A 349 -15.13 11.52 23.07
C GLU A 349 -15.80 10.70 21.98
N VAL A 350 -16.58 9.72 22.37
CA VAL A 350 -17.48 8.95 21.50
C VAL A 350 -18.91 9.12 21.96
N ALA A 351 -19.88 8.89 21.09
CA ALA A 351 -21.28 8.92 21.50
C ALA A 351 -21.55 7.87 22.62
N PRO A 352 -22.47 8.15 23.55
CA PRO A 352 -22.70 7.29 24.73
C PRO A 352 -22.92 5.81 24.39
N GLU A 353 -23.62 5.51 23.30
CA GLU A 353 -23.89 4.16 22.83
C GLU A 353 -22.63 3.38 22.41
N PHE A 354 -21.52 4.07 22.10
CA PHE A 354 -20.25 3.44 21.73
C PHE A 354 -19.22 3.39 22.87
N GLN A 355 -19.55 3.89 24.05
CA GLN A 355 -18.63 3.91 25.20
C GLN A 355 -18.13 2.52 25.55
N ALA A 356 -19.01 1.51 25.58
CA ALA A 356 -18.62 0.13 25.85
C ALA A 356 -17.67 -0.45 24.80
N LEU A 357 -17.76 -0.04 23.52
CA LEU A 357 -16.81 -0.43 22.47
C LEU A 357 -15.46 0.26 22.68
N LYS A 358 -15.45 1.53 23.04
CA LYS A 358 -14.22 2.27 23.37
C LYS A 358 -13.46 1.62 24.53
N GLU A 359 -14.16 1.15 25.58
CA GLU A 359 -13.57 0.41 26.70
C GLU A 359 -12.93 -0.92 26.26
N ARG A 360 -13.52 -1.63 25.28
CA ARG A 360 -12.89 -2.80 24.67
C ARG A 360 -11.59 -2.43 23.95
N VAL A 361 -11.58 -1.33 23.20
CA VAL A 361 -10.37 -0.86 22.54
C VAL A 361 -9.31 -0.46 23.57
N ALA A 362 -9.66 0.19 24.67
CA ALA A 362 -8.72 0.51 25.74
C ALA A 362 -8.02 -0.74 26.29
N LYS A 363 -8.77 -1.84 26.50
CA LYS A 363 -8.19 -3.14 26.92
C LYS A 363 -7.27 -3.77 25.85
N MET A 364 -7.56 -3.54 24.55
CA MET A 364 -6.64 -3.96 23.49
C MET A 364 -5.33 -3.16 23.56
N VAL A 365 -5.40 -1.86 23.87
CA VAL A 365 -4.21 -1.01 24.01
C VAL A 365 -3.33 -1.45 25.19
N GLU A 366 -3.91 -1.85 26.32
CA GLU A 366 -3.16 -2.41 27.45
C GLU A 366 -2.35 -3.65 27.03
N LYS A 367 -2.98 -4.59 26.32
CA LYS A 367 -2.33 -5.78 25.79
C LYS A 367 -1.24 -5.44 24.77
N TYR A 368 -1.48 -4.46 23.92
CA TYR A 368 -0.53 -4.00 22.92
C TYR A 368 0.71 -3.38 23.56
N GLU A 369 0.55 -2.52 24.55
CA GLU A 369 1.66 -1.91 25.30
C GLU A 369 2.50 -2.97 26.02
N ASP A 370 1.85 -3.95 26.66
CA ASP A 370 2.54 -5.06 27.32
C ASP A 370 3.29 -5.97 26.32
N ALA A 371 2.69 -6.25 25.15
CA ALA A 371 3.35 -7.02 24.09
C ALA A 371 4.60 -6.31 23.55
N ILE A 372 4.52 -4.99 23.30
CA ILE A 372 5.70 -4.18 22.89
C ILE A 372 6.80 -4.27 23.94
N ASN A 373 6.46 -4.09 25.22
CA ASN A 373 7.43 -4.12 26.31
C ASN A 373 8.07 -5.50 26.42
N TYR A 374 7.32 -6.58 26.25
CA TYR A 374 7.83 -7.94 26.24
C TYR A 374 8.87 -8.16 25.14
N VAL A 375 8.56 -7.79 23.89
CA VAL A 375 9.45 -7.95 22.75
C VAL A 375 10.72 -7.10 22.92
N LYS A 376 10.57 -5.88 23.40
CA LYS A 376 11.75 -5.00 23.68
C LYS A 376 12.64 -5.53 24.78
N ALA A 377 12.07 -6.07 25.85
CA ALA A 377 12.82 -6.61 26.99
C ALA A 377 13.63 -7.87 26.62
N ALA A 378 13.16 -8.62 25.60
CA ALA A 378 13.88 -9.81 25.13
C ALA A 378 15.26 -9.49 24.53
N GLY A 379 15.46 -8.27 23.99
CA GLY A 379 16.76 -7.82 23.45
C GLY A 379 17.30 -8.65 22.29
N ASN A 380 16.42 -9.38 21.58
CA ASN A 380 16.77 -10.30 20.49
C ASN A 380 16.16 -9.78 19.18
N ASN A 381 17.02 -9.50 18.19
CA ASN A 381 16.59 -8.93 16.92
C ASN A 381 15.79 -9.92 16.06
N ASP A 382 16.16 -11.19 16.04
CA ASP A 382 15.46 -12.21 15.24
C ASP A 382 14.06 -12.44 15.79
N LEU A 383 13.91 -12.48 17.12
CA LEU A 383 12.61 -12.54 17.78
C LEU A 383 11.77 -11.30 17.49
N HIS A 384 12.37 -10.11 17.55
CA HIS A 384 11.71 -8.86 17.20
C HIS A 384 11.16 -8.90 15.77
N ASP A 385 11.99 -9.29 14.81
CA ASP A 385 11.62 -9.33 13.40
C ASP A 385 10.57 -10.43 13.11
N PHE A 386 10.67 -11.57 13.77
CA PHE A 386 9.69 -12.65 13.67
C PHE A 386 8.32 -12.24 14.22
N LEU A 387 8.27 -11.52 15.32
CA LEU A 387 7.03 -11.06 15.95
C LEU A 387 6.50 -9.73 15.37
N ALA A 388 7.29 -9.06 14.50
CA ALA A 388 6.97 -7.73 13.97
C ALA A 388 5.61 -7.67 13.27
N ARG A 389 5.25 -8.69 12.47
CA ARG A 389 3.95 -8.74 11.80
C ARG A 389 2.78 -8.75 12.78
N ARG A 390 2.90 -9.47 13.88
CA ARG A 390 1.84 -9.52 14.91
C ARG A 390 1.64 -8.19 15.61
N LEU A 391 2.74 -7.53 15.96
CA LEU A 391 2.70 -6.18 16.52
C LEU A 391 2.13 -5.16 15.54
N TYR A 392 2.48 -5.27 14.27
CA TYR A 392 1.93 -4.45 13.20
C TYR A 392 0.41 -4.63 13.07
N GLU A 393 -0.09 -5.87 13.03
CA GLU A 393 -1.51 -6.16 12.93
C GLU A 393 -2.27 -5.67 14.17
N MET A 394 -1.73 -5.86 15.39
CA MET A 394 -2.31 -5.28 16.61
C MET A 394 -2.41 -3.75 16.53
N THR A 395 -1.36 -3.09 16.04
CA THR A 395 -1.37 -1.63 15.84
C THR A 395 -2.49 -1.18 14.91
N ALA A 396 -2.59 -1.84 13.75
CA ALA A 396 -3.55 -1.49 12.71
C ALA A 396 -4.99 -1.73 13.18
N GLU A 397 -5.27 -2.89 13.78
CA GLU A 397 -6.59 -3.24 14.30
C GLU A 397 -7.07 -2.23 15.37
N ILE A 398 -6.18 -1.79 16.25
CA ILE A 398 -6.50 -0.78 17.27
C ILE A 398 -6.80 0.59 16.64
N ILE A 399 -5.93 1.06 15.74
CA ILE A 399 -6.11 2.36 15.07
C ILE A 399 -7.39 2.35 14.24
N MET A 400 -7.64 1.31 13.46
CA MET A 400 -8.84 1.19 12.64
C MET A 400 -10.10 1.09 13.50
N SER A 401 -10.03 0.44 14.66
CA SER A 401 -11.13 0.41 15.64
C SER A 401 -11.46 1.81 16.18
N LEU A 402 -10.45 2.62 16.47
CA LEU A 402 -10.65 4.00 16.92
C LEU A 402 -11.20 4.90 15.83
N LEU A 403 -10.75 4.72 14.58
CA LEU A 403 -11.25 5.49 13.43
C LEU A 403 -12.72 5.17 13.13
N ILE A 404 -13.09 3.88 13.07
CA ILE A 404 -14.49 3.51 12.81
C ILE A 404 -15.44 3.93 13.96
N LEU A 405 -14.95 4.03 15.19
CA LEU A 405 -15.72 4.58 16.33
C LEU A 405 -15.93 6.10 16.18
N ASP A 406 -14.93 6.84 15.69
CA ASP A 406 -15.07 8.27 15.37
C ASP A 406 -16.11 8.47 14.24
N ASP A 407 -16.04 7.66 13.17
CA ASP A 407 -17.00 7.68 12.07
C ASP A 407 -18.42 7.32 12.54
N ALA A 408 -18.56 6.29 13.39
CA ALA A 408 -19.85 5.88 13.96
C ALA A 408 -20.43 6.96 14.89
N THR A 409 -19.59 7.68 15.60
CA THR A 409 -20.02 8.83 16.45
C THR A 409 -20.59 9.96 15.61
N ARG A 410 -20.02 10.22 14.41
CA ARG A 410 -20.44 11.29 13.51
C ARG A 410 -21.63 10.93 12.61
N ALA A 411 -21.70 9.66 12.20
CA ALA A 411 -22.72 9.15 11.28
C ALA A 411 -23.16 7.74 11.70
N PRO A 412 -23.90 7.60 12.85
CA PRO A 412 -24.26 6.31 13.41
C PRO A 412 -25.13 5.47 12.48
N GLU A 413 -25.98 6.11 11.67
CA GLU A 413 -26.84 5.45 10.68
C GLU A 413 -26.04 4.69 9.60
N LEU A 414 -24.79 5.10 9.33
CA LEU A 414 -23.92 4.48 8.35
C LEU A 414 -22.97 3.46 9.00
N PHE A 415 -22.39 3.78 10.14
CA PHE A 415 -21.22 3.08 10.68
C PHE A 415 -21.45 2.31 11.98
N ALA A 416 -22.57 2.52 12.71
CA ALA A 416 -22.78 1.86 14.01
C ALA A 416 -22.68 0.33 13.95
N LYS A 417 -23.26 -0.30 12.92
CA LYS A 417 -23.20 -1.76 12.76
C LYS A 417 -21.78 -2.23 12.47
N SER A 418 -21.08 -1.55 11.59
CA SER A 418 -19.69 -1.87 11.22
C SER A 418 -18.75 -1.69 12.40
N ALA A 419 -18.90 -0.62 13.20
CA ALA A 419 -18.11 -0.41 14.42
C ALA A 419 -18.31 -1.54 15.43
N ASN A 420 -19.56 -1.96 15.69
CA ASN A 420 -19.87 -3.08 16.58
C ASN A 420 -19.25 -4.40 16.13
N VAL A 421 -19.28 -4.69 14.83
CA VAL A 421 -18.70 -5.92 14.29
C VAL A 421 -17.18 -5.84 14.27
N TYR A 422 -16.62 -4.71 13.79
CA TYR A 422 -15.18 -4.55 13.61
C TYR A 422 -14.44 -4.59 14.95
N VAL A 423 -14.88 -3.84 15.97
CA VAL A 423 -14.21 -3.82 17.28
C VAL A 423 -14.19 -5.22 17.92
N ARG A 424 -15.26 -6.02 17.77
CA ARG A 424 -15.29 -7.41 18.26
C ARG A 424 -14.34 -8.33 17.51
N TYR A 425 -14.24 -8.15 16.20
CA TYR A 425 -13.29 -8.87 15.35
C TYR A 425 -11.85 -8.52 15.75
N ALA A 426 -11.52 -7.23 15.82
CA ALA A 426 -10.22 -6.72 16.20
C ALA A 426 -9.78 -7.19 17.59
N GLU A 427 -10.72 -7.20 18.58
CA GLU A 427 -10.44 -7.71 19.93
C GLU A 427 -9.98 -9.18 19.91
N GLY A 428 -10.63 -10.03 19.08
CA GLY A 428 -10.24 -11.41 18.90
C GLY A 428 -8.85 -11.55 18.28
N THR A 429 -8.57 -10.77 17.23
CA THR A 429 -7.26 -10.74 16.54
C THR A 429 -6.15 -10.30 17.49
N VAL A 430 -6.34 -9.16 18.18
CA VAL A 430 -5.38 -8.62 19.17
C VAL A 430 -5.14 -9.61 20.31
N ALA A 431 -6.18 -10.26 20.83
CA ALA A 431 -6.03 -11.25 21.89
C ALA A 431 -5.22 -12.47 21.44
N GLY A 432 -5.46 -12.97 20.22
CA GLY A 432 -4.70 -14.08 19.65
C GLY A 432 -3.23 -13.75 19.45
N HIS A 433 -2.94 -12.56 18.89
CA HIS A 433 -1.56 -12.10 18.73
C HIS A 433 -0.86 -11.87 20.06
N TYR A 434 -1.56 -11.27 21.03
CA TYR A 434 -1.02 -11.07 22.37
C TYR A 434 -0.65 -12.40 23.04
N ALA A 435 -1.53 -13.38 23.03
CA ALA A 435 -1.28 -14.70 23.61
C ALA A 435 -0.05 -15.35 22.96
N TYR A 436 0.01 -15.34 21.62
CA TYR A 436 1.15 -15.88 20.86
C TYR A 436 2.46 -15.18 21.23
N ILE A 437 2.48 -13.85 21.27
CA ILE A 437 3.69 -13.07 21.60
C ILE A 437 4.19 -13.39 23.01
N LYS A 438 3.27 -13.47 23.99
CA LYS A 438 3.64 -13.70 25.40
C LYS A 438 4.15 -15.11 25.70
N GLU A 439 3.75 -16.08 24.90
CA GLU A 439 4.18 -17.47 25.04
C GLU A 439 5.45 -17.78 24.24
N PHE A 440 5.76 -16.98 23.18
CA PHE A 440 6.86 -17.25 22.26
C PHE A 440 8.21 -16.75 22.80
N LYS A 441 9.22 -17.60 22.77
CA LYS A 441 10.58 -17.31 23.21
C LYS A 441 11.57 -17.37 22.04
N ALA A 442 12.77 -16.80 22.23
CA ALA A 442 13.79 -16.82 21.19
C ALA A 442 14.24 -18.26 20.80
N GLU A 443 14.18 -19.20 21.73
CA GLU A 443 14.53 -20.61 21.52
C GLU A 443 13.55 -21.29 20.53
N ASP A 444 12.27 -20.86 20.54
CA ASP A 444 11.22 -21.42 19.71
C ASP A 444 11.43 -21.12 18.21
N LEU A 445 12.28 -20.11 17.89
CA LEU A 445 12.64 -19.80 16.49
C LEU A 445 13.23 -21.00 15.76
N ALA A 446 13.92 -21.89 16.46
CA ALA A 446 14.51 -23.10 15.88
C ALA A 446 13.48 -24.02 15.21
N ASP A 447 12.26 -24.07 15.74
CA ASP A 447 11.18 -24.89 15.19
C ASP A 447 10.63 -24.34 13.85
N PHE A 448 10.91 -23.09 13.53
CA PHE A 448 10.47 -22.40 12.30
C PHE A 448 11.52 -22.39 11.20
N LEU A 449 12.72 -22.85 11.46
CA LEU A 449 13.75 -23.02 10.44
C LEU A 449 13.42 -24.26 9.62
N ALA A 450 12.92 -24.07 8.40
CA ALA A 450 12.45 -25.15 7.52
C ALA A 450 13.59 -26.07 7.02
N ALA A 451 14.82 -25.56 7.02
CA ALA A 451 16.07 -26.28 6.76
C ALA A 451 17.20 -25.54 7.46
N THR A 452 18.33 -26.20 7.70
CA THR A 452 19.57 -25.47 8.03
C THR A 452 19.77 -24.37 6.98
N PRO A 453 19.92 -23.10 7.38
CA PRO A 453 20.24 -22.05 6.42
C PRO A 453 21.50 -22.50 5.65
N GLU A 454 21.39 -22.61 4.33
CA GLU A 454 22.60 -22.70 3.51
C GLU A 454 23.39 -21.44 3.82
N GLU A 455 24.67 -21.61 4.15
CA GLU A 455 25.55 -20.46 4.32
C GLU A 455 25.41 -19.60 3.05
N ALA A 456 25.05 -18.33 3.22
CA ALA A 456 24.99 -17.43 2.09
C ALA A 456 26.35 -17.51 1.37
N PRO A 457 26.37 -17.68 0.04
CA PRO A 457 27.65 -17.76 -0.67
C PRO A 457 28.47 -16.54 -0.29
N ALA A 458 29.71 -16.77 0.13
CA ALA A 458 30.64 -15.70 0.50
C ALA A 458 30.71 -14.72 -0.68
N GLU A 459 30.40 -13.45 -0.44
CA GLU A 459 30.39 -12.37 -1.43
C GLU A 459 31.78 -12.12 -2.05
#